data_42b3e21201edaaf3c032209653360142
#
_entry.id   42b3e21201edaaf3c032209653360142
#
_cell.length_a   1.000
_cell.length_b   1.000
_cell.length_c   1.000
_cell.angle_alpha   90.00
_cell.angle_beta   90.00
_cell.angle_gamma   90.00
#
_symmetry.space_group_name_H-M   'P 1'
#
loop_
_entity.id
_entity.type
_entity.pdbx_description
1 polymer ?
#
loop_
_entity_poly.entity_id
_entity_poly.type
_entity_poly.pdbx_seq_one_letter_code
_entity_poly.pdbx_strand_id
1 'polypeptide(L)'
;MGLIKALSGAVGGTLADQWKEFFYCDALSSDTLMIKGEKRVSGRSSNTKGNDNIISNGSGIAVADGQCMMIVEQGKIVEVCAEPGEYTYDKSTEPSIFTGPLGKGIIDTFKTIGKRFTYGGDTGKDQRVYYFNTKELIDNKFGTPNPIPFRVVDRNIGLDIDVSVRCSGVYSYKIADPLLFYTNVCGNVEREYTRDTIDGQLKTEFISALQPAFGKLSELGLRPNQIVAHNTDLENAMNSALSAKWGELRGLKVVSIALGSVTLPEEDAELIKKAQHAAILRDPSMGAATLVG
;
A
#
# COMPACT_ATOMS: atom_id res chain seq x y z
N MET A 1 12.15 -8.22 -25.07
CA MET A 1 10.69 -8.42 -25.11
C MET A 1 10.06 -7.22 -24.49
N GLY A 2 9.02 -6.65 -25.08
CA GLY A 2 8.44 -5.42 -24.60
C GLY A 2 6.96 -5.28 -24.96
N LEU A 3 6.31 -4.25 -24.42
CA LEU A 3 4.96 -3.90 -24.72
C LEU A 3 4.94 -2.67 -25.65
N ILE A 4 4.10 -2.72 -26.66
CA ILE A 4 3.82 -1.58 -27.53
C ILE A 4 2.39 -1.13 -27.22
N LYS A 5 2.24 0.14 -26.81
CA LYS A 5 0.91 0.73 -26.57
C LYS A 5 0.14 0.79 -27.88
N ALA A 6 -1.05 0.20 -27.91
CA ALA A 6 -1.94 0.32 -29.06
C ALA A 6 -2.37 1.77 -29.21
N LEU A 7 -2.29 2.31 -30.43
CA LEU A 7 -2.73 3.66 -30.71
C LEU A 7 -4.22 3.79 -30.40
N SER A 8 -4.54 4.58 -29.38
CA SER A 8 -5.90 4.91 -28.99
C SER A 8 -6.55 5.79 -30.07
N GLY A 9 -7.20 5.16 -31.03
CA GLY A 9 -7.84 5.95 -32.09
C GLY A 9 -8.66 5.14 -33.09
N ALA A 10 -8.55 3.84 -33.09
CA ALA A 10 -9.32 2.99 -33.99
C ALA A 10 -10.06 1.92 -33.18
N VAL A 11 -11.29 2.26 -32.79
CA VAL A 11 -12.40 1.34 -32.60
C VAL A 11 -12.12 0.16 -31.66
N GLY A 12 -12.39 0.35 -30.36
CA GLY A 12 -12.28 -0.65 -29.29
C GLY A 12 -13.14 -1.93 -29.43
N GLY A 13 -13.66 -2.24 -30.58
CA GLY A 13 -14.42 -3.46 -30.85
C GLY A 13 -13.83 -4.34 -31.94
N THR A 14 -13.12 -3.76 -32.89
CA THR A 14 -12.61 -4.50 -34.06
C THR A 14 -11.17 -5.02 -33.89
N LEU A 15 -10.38 -4.46 -32.98
CA LEU A 15 -9.00 -4.91 -32.76
C LEU A 15 -8.92 -6.13 -31.85
N ALA A 16 -9.81 -6.28 -30.87
CA ALA A 16 -9.83 -7.43 -29.97
C ALA A 16 -10.06 -8.77 -30.72
N ASP A 17 -10.77 -8.72 -31.84
CA ASP A 17 -10.99 -9.90 -32.69
C ASP A 17 -9.78 -10.26 -33.58
N GLN A 18 -8.78 -9.38 -33.68
CA GLN A 18 -7.59 -9.61 -34.50
C GLN A 18 -6.43 -10.24 -33.72
N TRP A 19 -6.46 -10.19 -32.38
CA TRP A 19 -5.39 -10.79 -31.57
C TRP A 19 -5.55 -12.30 -31.46
N LYS A 20 -4.46 -13.02 -31.61
CA LYS A 20 -4.43 -14.47 -31.45
C LYS A 20 -4.79 -14.91 -30.05
N GLU A 21 -4.34 -14.15 -29.06
CA GLU A 21 -4.55 -14.34 -27.64
C GLU A 21 -4.75 -12.96 -26.99
N PHE A 22 -5.58 -12.91 -25.97
CA PHE A 22 -5.82 -11.68 -25.22
C PHE A 22 -5.77 -11.97 -23.72
N PHE A 23 -4.91 -11.25 -23.01
CA PHE A 23 -4.78 -11.33 -21.57
C PHE A 23 -5.45 -10.14 -20.90
N TYR A 24 -6.25 -10.41 -19.91
CA TYR A 24 -6.98 -9.39 -19.16
C TYR A 24 -7.22 -9.87 -17.73
N CYS A 25 -7.65 -8.94 -16.90
CA CYS A 25 -8.20 -9.20 -15.58
C CYS A 25 -9.52 -8.46 -15.46
N ASP A 26 -10.55 -9.15 -15.03
CA ASP A 26 -11.80 -8.52 -14.61
C ASP A 26 -11.58 -7.58 -13.42
N ALA A 27 -12.61 -6.84 -13.04
CA ALA A 27 -12.52 -5.91 -11.93
C ALA A 27 -12.04 -6.63 -10.65
N LEU A 28 -10.87 -6.22 -10.14
CA LEU A 28 -10.34 -6.72 -8.88
C LEU A 28 -11.25 -6.28 -7.73
N SER A 29 -11.68 -7.23 -6.93
CA SER A 29 -12.40 -6.97 -5.68
C SER A 29 -11.48 -6.29 -4.66
N SER A 30 -12.07 -5.67 -3.63
CA SER A 30 -11.31 -5.11 -2.51
C SER A 30 -10.52 -6.16 -1.72
N ASP A 31 -10.88 -7.43 -1.87
CA ASP A 31 -10.25 -8.53 -1.12
C ASP A 31 -9.10 -9.19 -1.87
N THR A 32 -8.99 -8.95 -3.18
CA THR A 32 -7.93 -9.51 -4.01
C THR A 32 -6.78 -8.52 -4.15
N LEU A 33 -5.58 -8.93 -3.73
CA LEU A 33 -4.35 -8.14 -3.83
C LEU A 33 -3.61 -8.42 -5.14
N MET A 34 -3.60 -9.67 -5.59
CA MET A 34 -2.98 -10.09 -6.83
C MET A 34 -3.74 -11.29 -7.40
N ILE A 35 -3.86 -11.33 -8.72
CA ILE A 35 -4.46 -12.45 -9.45
C ILE A 35 -3.68 -12.74 -10.73
N LYS A 36 -3.64 -14.00 -11.12
CA LYS A 36 -3.15 -14.41 -12.44
C LYS A 36 -4.15 -13.98 -13.51
N GLY A 37 -3.66 -13.34 -14.57
CA GLY A 37 -4.49 -12.89 -15.69
C GLY A 37 -5.17 -14.02 -16.43
N GLU A 38 -6.36 -13.76 -16.92
CA GLU A 38 -7.12 -14.69 -17.75
C GLU A 38 -6.67 -14.59 -19.21
N LYS A 39 -6.57 -15.75 -19.86
CA LYS A 39 -6.23 -15.86 -21.27
C LYS A 39 -7.49 -16.17 -22.07
N ARG A 40 -7.88 -15.25 -22.95
CA ARG A 40 -8.94 -15.49 -23.93
C ARG A 40 -8.31 -15.84 -25.28
N VAL A 41 -8.73 -16.96 -25.83
CA VAL A 41 -8.32 -17.40 -27.17
C VAL A 41 -9.50 -17.23 -28.11
N SER A 42 -9.34 -16.46 -29.20
CA SER A 42 -10.40 -16.30 -30.20
C SER A 42 -10.60 -17.61 -30.96
N GLY A 43 -11.84 -17.87 -31.41
CA GLY A 43 -12.18 -19.09 -32.17
C GLY A 43 -11.47 -19.21 -33.54
N ARG A 44 -10.72 -18.18 -33.94
CA ARG A 44 -9.86 -18.17 -35.14
C ARG A 44 -8.38 -18.43 -34.80
N SER A 45 -8.05 -18.61 -33.53
CA SER A 45 -6.69 -18.91 -33.10
C SER A 45 -6.33 -20.33 -33.52
N SER A 46 -5.20 -20.47 -34.22
CA SER A 46 -4.61 -21.77 -34.53
C SER A 46 -4.01 -22.48 -33.30
N ASN A 47 -3.99 -21.80 -32.13
CA ASN A 47 -3.34 -22.27 -30.91
C ASN A 47 -4.36 -22.65 -29.81
N THR A 48 -5.35 -23.45 -30.13
CA THR A 48 -6.36 -23.94 -29.20
C THR A 48 -5.84 -24.98 -28.20
N LYS A 49 -4.60 -25.45 -28.35
CA LYS A 49 -3.91 -26.42 -27.47
C LYS A 49 -2.70 -25.82 -26.76
N GLY A 50 -2.54 -24.50 -26.81
CA GLY A 50 -1.39 -23.82 -26.20
C GLY A 50 -1.44 -23.88 -24.67
N ASN A 51 -0.28 -24.07 -24.06
CA ASN A 51 -0.11 -23.97 -22.61
C ASN A 51 -0.50 -22.55 -22.15
N ASP A 52 -1.30 -22.45 -21.09
CA ASP A 52 -1.76 -21.16 -20.51
C ASP A 52 -0.62 -20.26 -20.02
N ASN A 53 0.57 -20.84 -19.85
CA ASN A 53 1.79 -20.16 -19.44
C ASN A 53 2.72 -19.79 -20.60
N ILE A 54 2.19 -19.57 -21.81
CA ILE A 54 2.95 -19.06 -22.95
C ILE A 54 2.20 -17.86 -23.55
N ILE A 55 2.92 -16.75 -23.72
CA ILE A 55 2.42 -15.55 -24.39
C ILE A 55 2.96 -15.54 -25.82
N SER A 56 2.07 -15.61 -26.79
CA SER A 56 2.45 -15.56 -28.21
C SER A 56 2.86 -14.13 -28.61
N ASN A 57 3.78 -14.02 -29.57
CA ASN A 57 4.11 -12.72 -30.15
C ASN A 57 2.88 -12.13 -30.85
N GLY A 58 2.57 -10.86 -30.56
CA GLY A 58 1.37 -10.19 -31.05
C GLY A 58 0.11 -10.42 -30.19
N SER A 59 0.24 -11.03 -28.99
CA SER A 59 -0.87 -11.12 -28.04
C SER A 59 -1.26 -9.76 -27.51
N GLY A 60 -2.57 -9.54 -27.32
CA GLY A 60 -3.10 -8.34 -26.67
C GLY A 60 -3.05 -8.48 -25.15
N ILE A 61 -2.77 -7.38 -24.46
CA ILE A 61 -2.80 -7.30 -23.00
C ILE A 61 -3.54 -6.03 -22.59
N ALA A 62 -4.62 -6.17 -21.81
CA ALA A 62 -5.35 -5.03 -21.28
C ALA A 62 -4.93 -4.75 -19.83
N VAL A 63 -4.79 -3.48 -19.50
CA VAL A 63 -4.57 -2.98 -18.14
C VAL A 63 -5.67 -1.98 -17.81
N ALA A 64 -6.45 -2.23 -16.78
CA ALA A 64 -7.50 -1.32 -16.34
C ALA A 64 -6.98 -0.34 -15.27
N ASP A 65 -7.77 0.72 -15.04
CA ASP A 65 -7.50 1.65 -13.95
C ASP A 65 -7.44 0.93 -12.59
N GLY A 66 -6.46 1.29 -11.77
CA GLY A 66 -6.25 0.67 -10.46
C GLY A 66 -5.63 -0.71 -10.51
N GLN A 67 -5.10 -1.12 -11.66
CA GLN A 67 -4.34 -2.35 -11.84
C GLN A 67 -2.89 -2.06 -12.22
N CYS A 68 -1.98 -2.92 -11.79
CA CYS A 68 -0.64 -3.02 -12.34
C CYS A 68 -0.45 -4.42 -12.90
N MET A 69 -0.19 -4.52 -14.19
CA MET A 69 0.13 -5.77 -14.88
C MET A 69 1.63 -6.05 -14.80
N MET A 70 1.96 -7.31 -14.63
CA MET A 70 3.34 -7.80 -14.58
C MET A 70 3.46 -9.11 -15.38
N ILE A 71 4.46 -9.19 -16.23
CA ILE A 71 4.82 -10.45 -16.89
C ILE A 71 6.02 -11.04 -16.17
N VAL A 72 5.87 -12.30 -15.78
CA VAL A 72 6.91 -13.09 -15.15
C VAL A 72 7.29 -14.25 -16.07
N GLU A 73 8.55 -14.34 -16.43
CA GLU A 73 9.11 -15.41 -17.26
C GLU A 73 10.11 -16.20 -16.45
N GLN A 74 9.88 -17.49 -16.28
CA GLN A 74 10.74 -18.40 -15.49
C GLN A 74 11.09 -17.82 -14.10
N GLY A 75 10.10 -17.24 -13.42
CA GLY A 75 10.26 -16.61 -12.11
C GLY A 75 10.90 -15.21 -12.13
N LYS A 76 11.22 -14.65 -13.30
CA LYS A 76 11.80 -13.30 -13.46
C LYS A 76 10.76 -12.32 -13.95
N ILE A 77 10.70 -11.15 -13.35
CA ILE A 77 9.86 -10.05 -13.83
C ILE A 77 10.50 -9.47 -15.08
N VAL A 78 9.79 -9.53 -16.20
CA VAL A 78 10.29 -9.03 -17.51
C VAL A 78 9.55 -7.81 -18.01
N GLU A 79 8.28 -7.60 -17.61
CA GLU A 79 7.46 -6.46 -18.02
C GLU A 79 6.64 -5.95 -16.84
N VAL A 80 6.45 -4.64 -16.77
CA VAL A 80 5.59 -3.98 -15.77
C VAL A 80 4.79 -2.87 -16.45
N CYS A 81 3.48 -2.88 -16.29
CA CYS A 81 2.60 -1.85 -16.81
C CYS A 81 1.51 -1.49 -15.80
N ALA A 82 1.56 -0.25 -15.29
CA ALA A 82 0.52 0.33 -14.45
C ALA A 82 -0.23 1.48 -15.16
N GLU A 83 0.06 1.71 -16.42
CA GLU A 83 -0.65 2.68 -17.24
C GLU A 83 -1.86 2.01 -17.90
N PRO A 84 -3.09 2.51 -17.68
CA PRO A 84 -4.27 1.93 -18.29
C PRO A 84 -4.23 1.98 -19.82
N GLY A 85 -4.70 0.93 -20.45
CA GLY A 85 -4.74 0.81 -21.90
C GLY A 85 -4.62 -0.61 -22.42
N GLU A 86 -4.56 -0.72 -23.73
CA GLU A 86 -4.32 -1.96 -24.45
C GLU A 86 -2.91 -1.96 -25.04
N TYR A 87 -2.25 -3.09 -24.91
CA TYR A 87 -0.86 -3.25 -25.32
C TYR A 87 -0.71 -4.51 -26.18
N THR A 88 0.24 -4.49 -27.08
CA THR A 88 0.65 -5.66 -27.87
C THR A 88 1.99 -6.17 -27.34
N TYR A 89 2.05 -7.44 -27.02
CA TYR A 89 3.29 -8.10 -26.61
C TYR A 89 4.18 -8.38 -27.82
N ASP A 90 5.39 -7.82 -27.83
CA ASP A 90 6.36 -7.99 -28.91
C ASP A 90 7.68 -8.56 -28.37
N LYS A 91 8.03 -9.75 -28.84
CA LYS A 91 9.26 -10.45 -28.45
C LYS A 91 10.54 -9.80 -29.00
N SER A 92 10.42 -8.94 -30.00
CA SER A 92 11.57 -8.27 -30.64
C SER A 92 11.99 -6.99 -29.91
N THR A 93 11.15 -6.44 -29.04
CA THR A 93 11.44 -5.20 -28.29
C THR A 93 12.12 -5.48 -26.96
N GLU A 94 12.81 -4.46 -26.41
CA GLU A 94 13.36 -4.51 -25.06
C GLU A 94 12.26 -4.44 -23.99
N PRO A 95 12.54 -4.94 -22.76
CA PRO A 95 11.61 -4.82 -21.63
C PRO A 95 11.13 -3.39 -21.42
N SER A 96 9.83 -3.23 -21.18
CA SER A 96 9.18 -1.93 -21.03
C SER A 96 8.68 -1.75 -19.61
N ILE A 97 8.73 -0.50 -19.12
CA ILE A 97 8.17 -0.13 -17.84
C ILE A 97 7.23 1.06 -18.04
N PHE A 98 5.94 0.81 -17.91
CA PHE A 98 4.92 1.86 -17.92
C PHE A 98 4.46 2.11 -16.49
N THR A 99 5.00 3.16 -15.87
CA THR A 99 4.82 3.40 -14.43
C THR A 99 3.42 3.90 -14.07
N GLY A 100 2.74 4.59 -14.99
CA GLY A 100 1.41 5.15 -14.71
C GLY A 100 1.37 5.92 -13.38
N PRO A 101 0.35 5.68 -12.56
CA PRO A 101 0.16 6.36 -11.27
C PRO A 101 1.15 5.91 -10.17
N LEU A 102 1.94 4.86 -10.38
CA LEU A 102 2.91 4.37 -9.37
C LEU A 102 4.18 5.23 -9.28
N GLY A 103 4.41 6.10 -10.29
CA GLY A 103 5.54 7.00 -10.31
C GLY A 103 6.88 6.34 -10.65
N LYS A 104 7.95 7.14 -10.58
CA LYS A 104 9.28 6.73 -11.08
C LYS A 104 10.02 5.75 -10.16
N GLY A 105 9.66 5.65 -8.89
CA GLY A 105 10.33 4.76 -7.93
C GLY A 105 10.34 3.30 -8.37
N ILE A 106 9.28 2.84 -9.04
CA ILE A 106 9.17 1.48 -9.56
C ILE A 106 10.26 1.16 -10.61
N ILE A 107 10.76 2.16 -11.33
CA ILE A 107 11.85 1.98 -12.31
C ILE A 107 13.14 1.56 -11.60
N ASP A 108 13.43 2.16 -10.47
CA ASP A 108 14.65 1.86 -9.72
C ASP A 108 14.54 0.48 -9.06
N THR A 109 13.36 0.13 -8.57
CA THR A 109 13.06 -1.22 -8.07
C THR A 109 13.24 -2.25 -9.18
N PHE A 110 12.69 -2.01 -10.38
CA PHE A 110 12.83 -2.90 -11.53
C PHE A 110 14.29 -3.08 -11.94
N LYS A 111 15.05 -2.00 -12.04
CA LYS A 111 16.48 -2.05 -12.36
C LYS A 111 17.27 -2.85 -11.31
N THR A 112 16.92 -2.73 -10.06
CA THR A 112 17.58 -3.42 -8.95
C THR A 112 17.27 -4.92 -8.98
N ILE A 113 16.01 -5.27 -9.19
CA ILE A 113 15.57 -6.66 -9.32
C ILE A 113 16.16 -7.28 -10.61
N GLY A 114 16.11 -6.56 -11.74
CA GLY A 114 16.62 -7.02 -13.03
C GLY A 114 18.13 -7.32 -13.02
N LYS A 115 18.93 -6.51 -12.31
CA LYS A 115 20.37 -6.77 -12.15
C LYS A 115 20.70 -8.11 -11.47
N ARG A 116 19.80 -8.63 -10.65
CA ARG A 116 19.98 -9.94 -10.00
C ARG A 116 19.78 -11.12 -10.94
N PHE A 117 19.27 -10.89 -12.14
CA PHE A 117 18.80 -11.93 -13.06
C PHE A 117 19.41 -11.86 -14.46
N THR A 118 20.54 -11.18 -14.64
CA THR A 118 21.26 -11.20 -15.92
C THR A 118 21.85 -12.59 -16.14
N TYR A 119 21.45 -13.14 -17.25
CA TYR A 119 22.01 -14.23 -18.05
C TYR A 119 21.25 -15.56 -18.14
N GLY A 120 20.91 -15.83 -19.40
CA GLY A 120 21.03 -17.13 -20.04
C GLY A 120 19.80 -18.00 -19.93
N GLY A 121 19.16 -18.22 -21.02
CA GLY A 121 18.26 -19.31 -21.16
C GLY A 121 17.24 -19.10 -22.26
N ASP A 122 17.06 -20.15 -22.97
CA ASP A 122 16.13 -20.35 -24.05
C ASP A 122 14.74 -19.75 -23.66
N THR A 123 14.28 -18.81 -24.43
CA THR A 123 13.09 -18.01 -24.18
C THR A 123 11.82 -18.84 -24.33
N GLY A 124 10.88 -18.73 -23.39
CA GLY A 124 9.48 -18.99 -23.67
C GLY A 124 8.88 -20.28 -23.09
N LYS A 125 9.38 -20.82 -21.97
CA LYS A 125 8.80 -22.06 -21.42
C LYS A 125 7.76 -21.87 -20.30
N ASP A 126 7.80 -20.75 -19.55
CA ASP A 126 6.81 -20.45 -18.51
C ASP A 126 6.69 -18.93 -18.35
N GLN A 127 5.68 -18.35 -18.98
CA GLN A 127 5.35 -16.93 -18.94
C GLN A 127 3.99 -16.75 -18.29
N ARG A 128 3.92 -15.96 -17.23
CA ARG A 128 2.68 -15.70 -16.48
C ARG A 128 2.40 -14.21 -16.45
N VAL A 129 1.14 -13.86 -16.64
CA VAL A 129 0.65 -12.50 -16.49
C VAL A 129 -0.04 -12.39 -15.14
N TYR A 130 0.38 -11.44 -14.31
CA TYR A 130 -0.24 -11.14 -13.03
C TYR A 130 -0.78 -9.71 -13.01
N TYR A 131 -1.88 -9.51 -12.29
CA TYR A 131 -2.48 -8.21 -12.07
C TYR A 131 -2.54 -7.92 -10.57
N PHE A 132 -2.03 -6.77 -10.18
CA PHE A 132 -1.99 -6.28 -8.81
C PHE A 132 -3.03 -5.19 -8.61
N ASN A 133 -3.72 -5.23 -7.49
CA ASN A 133 -4.63 -4.18 -7.07
C ASN A 133 -3.84 -2.99 -6.51
N THR A 134 -3.83 -1.87 -7.23
CA THR A 134 -3.14 -0.65 -6.81
C THR A 134 -4.10 0.39 -6.22
N LYS A 135 -5.38 0.03 -6.08
CA LYS A 135 -6.39 0.86 -5.42
C LYS A 135 -6.15 0.94 -3.92
N GLU A 136 -6.78 1.88 -3.30
CA GLU A 136 -6.84 1.98 -1.85
C GLU A 136 -7.68 0.85 -1.26
N LEU A 137 -7.11 0.11 -0.31
CA LEU A 137 -7.73 -0.99 0.39
C LEU A 137 -8.25 -0.47 1.74
N ILE A 138 -9.54 -0.20 1.77
CA ILE A 138 -10.24 0.47 2.87
C ILE A 138 -10.77 -0.51 3.93
N ASP A 139 -11.32 0.04 5.02
CA ASP A 139 -12.05 -0.66 6.10
C ASP A 139 -11.19 -1.64 6.92
N ASN A 140 -9.91 -1.32 7.13
CA ASN A 140 -9.07 -2.10 8.03
C ASN A 140 -9.24 -1.60 9.47
N LYS A 141 -10.08 -2.28 10.25
CA LYS A 141 -10.39 -1.93 11.63
C LYS A 141 -9.26 -2.33 12.57
N PHE A 142 -8.91 -1.42 13.46
CA PHE A 142 -7.94 -1.68 14.52
C PHE A 142 -8.40 -1.14 15.88
N GLY A 143 -7.80 -1.68 16.91
CA GLY A 143 -7.94 -1.22 18.29
C GLY A 143 -6.75 -1.69 19.09
N THR A 144 -6.32 -0.90 20.07
CA THR A 144 -5.20 -1.25 20.93
C THR A 144 -5.68 -2.11 22.10
N PRO A 145 -5.35 -3.40 22.14
CA PRO A 145 -5.74 -4.28 23.26
C PRO A 145 -5.09 -3.82 24.57
N ASN A 146 -3.84 -3.36 24.50
CA ASN A 146 -3.09 -2.79 25.61
C ASN A 146 -2.94 -1.30 25.44
N PRO A 147 -2.93 -0.49 26.53
CA PRO A 147 -2.63 0.93 26.46
C PRO A 147 -1.21 1.15 25.89
N ILE A 148 -1.08 2.23 25.11
CA ILE A 148 0.20 2.68 24.55
C ILE A 148 0.70 3.86 25.36
N PRO A 149 1.98 3.88 25.81
CA PRO A 149 2.56 5.04 26.47
C PRO A 149 2.56 6.26 25.56
N PHE A 150 2.15 7.39 26.09
CA PHE A 150 2.16 8.69 25.41
C PHE A 150 2.68 9.76 26.34
N ARG A 151 3.77 10.43 25.97
CA ARG A 151 4.35 11.51 26.75
C ARG A 151 3.62 12.82 26.47
N VAL A 152 3.05 13.41 27.49
CA VAL A 152 2.41 14.75 27.43
C VAL A 152 3.39 15.79 27.91
N VAL A 153 3.78 16.70 27.01
CA VAL A 153 4.66 17.82 27.31
C VAL A 153 3.90 19.12 27.09
N ASP A 154 3.76 19.93 28.14
CA ASP A 154 3.24 21.29 28.03
C ASP A 154 4.23 22.25 28.71
N ARG A 155 5.04 22.92 27.89
CA ARG A 155 6.10 23.81 28.36
C ARG A 155 5.54 25.06 29.08
N ASN A 156 4.31 25.48 28.77
CA ASN A 156 3.70 26.67 29.36
C ASN A 156 3.40 26.47 30.85
N ILE A 157 3.08 25.22 31.22
CA ILE A 157 2.74 24.86 32.59
C ILE A 157 3.79 23.98 33.27
N GLY A 158 4.91 23.72 32.57
CA GLY A 158 5.99 22.85 33.07
C GLY A 158 5.54 21.40 33.26
N LEU A 159 4.58 20.92 32.49
CA LEU A 159 4.09 19.55 32.54
C LEU A 159 4.92 18.66 31.63
N ASP A 160 5.42 17.55 32.18
CA ASP A 160 6.11 16.49 31.46
C ASP A 160 5.79 15.18 32.17
N ILE A 161 4.82 14.45 31.64
CA ILE A 161 4.31 13.19 32.23
C ILE A 161 4.03 12.16 31.15
N ASP A 162 4.19 10.89 31.49
CA ASP A 162 3.74 9.78 30.66
C ASP A 162 2.32 9.36 31.08
N VAL A 163 1.46 9.19 30.08
CA VAL A 163 0.10 8.68 30.24
C VAL A 163 -0.12 7.47 29.34
N SER A 164 -1.12 6.70 29.64
CA SER A 164 -1.51 5.52 28.87
C SER A 164 -2.69 5.87 27.98
N VAL A 165 -2.57 5.62 26.66
CA VAL A 165 -3.65 5.87 25.70
C VAL A 165 -4.14 4.58 25.07
N ARG A 166 -5.45 4.46 24.91
CA ARG A 166 -6.08 3.46 24.05
C ARG A 166 -6.74 4.16 22.89
N CYS A 167 -6.61 3.58 21.71
CA CYS A 167 -7.26 4.09 20.52
C CYS A 167 -7.86 2.97 19.67
N SER A 168 -8.84 3.35 18.88
CA SER A 168 -9.46 2.50 17.87
C SER A 168 -9.81 3.34 16.65
N GLY A 169 -9.93 2.69 15.52
CA GLY A 169 -10.24 3.37 14.27
C GLY A 169 -10.17 2.45 13.07
N VAL A 170 -10.06 3.08 11.92
CA VAL A 170 -9.87 2.39 10.64
C VAL A 170 -8.66 2.99 9.92
N TYR A 171 -7.98 2.17 9.16
CA TYR A 171 -6.93 2.62 8.25
C TYR A 171 -7.12 2.04 6.86
N SER A 172 -6.51 2.67 5.90
CA SER A 172 -6.40 2.17 4.55
C SER A 172 -4.94 2.07 4.14
N TYR A 173 -4.66 1.14 3.25
CA TYR A 173 -3.33 0.99 2.66
C TYR A 173 -3.44 0.67 1.17
N LYS A 174 -2.34 0.72 0.46
CA LYS A 174 -2.25 0.31 -0.94
C LYS A 174 -0.94 -0.38 -1.26
N ILE A 175 -0.93 -1.15 -2.33
CA ILE A 175 0.29 -1.63 -2.95
C ILE A 175 0.88 -0.47 -3.75
N ALA A 176 1.95 0.13 -3.24
CA ALA A 176 2.66 1.24 -3.86
C ALA A 176 3.79 0.77 -4.79
N ASP A 177 4.39 -0.38 -4.50
CA ASP A 177 5.38 -1.05 -5.34
C ASP A 177 5.04 -2.53 -5.53
N PRO A 178 4.33 -2.88 -6.61
CA PRO A 178 3.96 -4.25 -6.92
C PRO A 178 5.14 -5.20 -7.14
N LEU A 179 6.32 -4.68 -7.52
CA LEU A 179 7.53 -5.48 -7.71
C LEU A 179 8.06 -6.03 -6.40
N LEU A 180 8.14 -5.16 -5.39
CA LEU A 180 8.52 -5.58 -4.04
C LEU A 180 7.47 -6.52 -3.45
N PHE A 181 6.19 -6.23 -3.67
CA PHE A 181 5.10 -7.07 -3.19
C PHE A 181 5.16 -8.48 -3.82
N TYR A 182 5.37 -8.57 -5.14
CA TYR A 182 5.55 -9.85 -5.80
C TYR A 182 6.76 -10.61 -5.27
N THR A 183 7.91 -9.94 -5.21
CA THR A 183 9.19 -10.59 -4.88
C THR A 183 9.22 -11.10 -3.44
N ASN A 184 8.64 -10.37 -2.50
CA ASN A 184 8.80 -10.62 -1.07
C ASN A 184 7.55 -11.18 -0.37
N VAL A 185 6.38 -11.13 -1.02
CA VAL A 185 5.12 -11.53 -0.39
C VAL A 185 4.40 -12.64 -1.17
N CYS A 186 4.04 -12.39 -2.41
CA CYS A 186 3.11 -13.25 -3.15
C CYS A 186 3.73 -13.98 -4.36
N GLY A 187 5.04 -14.04 -4.45
CA GLY A 187 5.71 -14.71 -5.58
C GLY A 187 5.25 -16.15 -5.79
N ASN A 188 5.05 -16.55 -7.07
CA ASN A 188 4.68 -17.92 -7.48
C ASN A 188 3.31 -18.43 -7.01
N VAL A 189 2.37 -17.55 -6.70
CA VAL A 189 1.00 -17.96 -6.42
C VAL A 189 0.35 -18.48 -7.70
N GLU A 190 -0.37 -19.60 -7.61
CA GLU A 190 -0.96 -20.26 -8.79
C GLU A 190 -2.11 -19.46 -9.39
N ARG A 191 -2.97 -18.87 -8.57
CA ARG A 191 -4.18 -18.21 -9.03
C ARG A 191 -4.34 -16.79 -8.49
N GLU A 192 -4.51 -16.64 -7.17
CA GLU A 192 -4.77 -15.36 -6.53
C GLU A 192 -4.12 -15.27 -5.15
N TYR A 193 -3.85 -14.04 -4.70
CA TYR A 193 -3.40 -13.72 -3.36
C TYR A 193 -4.38 -12.71 -2.74
N THR A 194 -5.02 -13.09 -1.66
CA THR A 194 -6.09 -12.34 -1.02
C THR A 194 -5.65 -11.68 0.28
N ARG A 195 -6.42 -10.70 0.74
CA ARG A 195 -6.14 -9.91 1.96
C ARG A 195 -6.07 -10.77 3.22
N ASP A 196 -6.95 -11.74 3.37
CA ASP A 196 -7.01 -12.64 4.52
C ASP A 196 -5.69 -13.36 4.80
N THR A 197 -4.88 -13.57 3.77
CA THR A 197 -3.55 -14.19 3.89
C THR A 197 -2.56 -13.32 4.68
N ILE A 198 -2.68 -11.99 4.61
CA ILE A 198 -1.68 -11.06 5.16
C ILE A 198 -2.25 -10.08 6.19
N ASP A 199 -3.57 -9.83 6.20
CA ASP A 199 -4.20 -8.79 7.02
C ASP A 199 -3.91 -8.95 8.51
N GLY A 200 -3.85 -10.17 9.03
CA GLY A 200 -3.50 -10.44 10.43
C GLY A 200 -2.11 -9.92 10.79
N GLN A 201 -1.14 -10.15 9.93
CA GLN A 201 0.24 -9.66 10.09
C GLN A 201 0.29 -8.14 9.99
N LEU A 202 -0.35 -7.57 8.97
CA LEU A 202 -0.38 -6.12 8.75
C LEU A 202 -1.03 -5.39 9.93
N LYS A 203 -2.14 -5.89 10.44
CA LYS A 203 -2.83 -5.33 11.62
C LYS A 203 -1.93 -5.32 12.85
N THR A 204 -1.24 -6.41 13.11
CA THR A 204 -0.32 -6.51 14.27
C THR A 204 0.83 -5.53 14.15
N GLU A 205 1.44 -5.43 12.97
CA GLU A 205 2.52 -4.49 12.70
C GLU A 205 2.03 -3.02 12.75
N PHE A 206 0.82 -2.75 12.25
CA PHE A 206 0.19 -1.43 12.34
C PHE A 206 0.02 -1.00 13.79
N ILE A 207 -0.55 -1.86 14.64
CA ILE A 207 -0.73 -1.57 16.07
C ILE A 207 0.63 -1.33 16.75
N SER A 208 1.64 -2.14 16.43
CA SER A 208 2.99 -1.97 16.99
C SER A 208 3.65 -0.65 16.58
N ALA A 209 3.36 -0.17 15.38
CA ALA A 209 3.89 1.10 14.85
C ALA A 209 3.23 2.35 15.47
N LEU A 210 2.06 2.20 16.11
CA LEU A 210 1.40 3.33 16.79
C LEU A 210 2.26 3.90 17.92
N GLN A 211 3.01 3.09 18.64
CA GLN A 211 3.84 3.56 19.74
C GLN A 211 4.92 4.54 19.27
N PRO A 212 5.82 4.22 18.32
CA PRO A 212 6.78 5.18 17.80
C PRO A 212 6.13 6.35 17.06
N ALA A 213 4.97 6.15 16.41
CA ALA A 213 4.23 7.22 15.78
C ALA A 213 3.70 8.23 16.81
N PHE A 214 3.12 7.75 17.91
CA PHE A 214 2.66 8.60 19.01
C PHE A 214 3.82 9.33 19.70
N GLY A 215 5.00 8.69 19.79
CA GLY A 215 6.22 9.38 20.24
C GLY A 215 6.53 10.63 19.41
N LYS A 216 6.47 10.53 18.09
CA LYS A 216 6.68 11.68 17.19
C LYS A 216 5.61 12.76 17.36
N LEU A 217 4.34 12.38 17.56
CA LEU A 217 3.26 13.35 17.80
C LEU A 217 3.43 14.05 19.16
N SER A 218 3.91 13.33 20.16
CA SER A 218 4.28 13.92 21.46
C SER A 218 5.38 14.97 21.33
N GLU A 219 6.40 14.75 20.49
CA GLU A 219 7.46 15.72 20.23
C GLU A 219 6.93 17.02 19.59
N LEU A 220 5.82 16.96 18.86
CA LEU A 220 5.11 18.12 18.33
C LEU A 220 4.31 18.88 19.42
N GLY A 221 4.31 18.41 20.65
CA GLY A 221 3.56 19.00 21.78
C GLY A 221 2.07 18.76 21.74
N LEU A 222 1.60 17.77 20.97
CA LEU A 222 0.20 17.41 20.88
C LEU A 222 -0.25 16.65 22.13
N ARG A 223 -1.45 16.95 22.59
CA ARG A 223 -2.12 16.21 23.66
C ARG A 223 -2.91 15.03 23.07
N PRO A 224 -3.17 13.96 23.84
CA PRO A 224 -3.91 12.79 23.34
C PRO A 224 -5.24 13.11 22.66
N ASN A 225 -6.00 14.05 23.18
CA ASN A 225 -7.29 14.47 22.61
C ASN A 225 -7.15 15.26 21.29
N GLN A 226 -5.99 15.78 20.99
CA GLN A 226 -5.73 16.54 19.77
C GLN A 226 -5.30 15.62 18.61
N ILE A 227 -4.83 14.41 18.90
CA ILE A 227 -4.35 13.47 17.88
C ILE A 227 -5.42 13.19 16.83
N VAL A 228 -6.69 13.10 17.23
CA VAL A 228 -7.84 12.86 16.33
C VAL A 228 -7.96 13.93 15.24
N ALA A 229 -7.53 15.17 15.52
CA ALA A 229 -7.54 16.26 14.56
C ALA A 229 -6.25 16.34 13.69
N HIS A 230 -5.23 15.53 13.99
CA HIS A 230 -3.93 15.52 13.34
C HIS A 230 -3.68 14.25 12.53
N ASN A 231 -4.67 13.82 11.74
CA ASN A 231 -4.58 12.58 10.97
C ASN A 231 -3.41 12.55 10.01
N THR A 232 -3.12 13.64 9.30
CA THR A 232 -1.99 13.72 8.36
C THR A 232 -0.64 13.55 9.05
N ASP A 233 -0.47 14.12 10.25
CA ASP A 233 0.75 13.97 11.03
C ASP A 233 0.91 12.52 11.51
N LEU A 234 -0.20 11.89 11.93
CA LEU A 234 -0.22 10.49 12.29
C LEU A 234 0.10 9.57 11.08
N GLU A 235 -0.50 9.83 9.92
CA GLU A 235 -0.22 9.09 8.68
C GLU A 235 1.26 9.15 8.29
N ASN A 236 1.86 10.34 8.37
CA ASN A 236 3.30 10.52 8.09
C ASN A 236 4.17 9.79 9.11
N ALA A 237 3.83 9.89 10.41
CA ALA A 237 4.54 9.19 11.47
C ALA A 237 4.44 7.67 11.32
N MET A 238 3.25 7.15 10.98
CA MET A 238 3.03 5.72 10.74
C MET A 238 3.79 5.21 9.51
N ASN A 239 3.74 5.92 8.38
CA ASN A 239 4.52 5.55 7.19
C ASN A 239 6.02 5.54 7.48
N SER A 240 6.50 6.47 8.30
CA SER A 240 7.90 6.48 8.74
C SER A 240 8.22 5.28 9.65
N ALA A 241 7.35 4.94 10.59
CA ALA A 241 7.55 3.80 11.50
C ALA A 241 7.47 2.45 10.78
N LEU A 242 6.67 2.36 9.73
CA LEU A 242 6.45 1.16 8.92
C LEU A 242 7.36 1.08 7.69
N SER A 243 8.21 2.11 7.41
CA SER A 243 8.97 2.21 6.15
C SER A 243 9.78 0.97 5.83
N ALA A 244 10.53 0.43 6.78
CA ALA A 244 11.38 -0.73 6.56
C ALA A 244 10.59 -2.01 6.22
N LYS A 245 9.48 -2.26 6.92
CA LYS A 245 8.70 -3.50 6.76
C LYS A 245 7.67 -3.40 5.65
N TRP A 246 6.94 -2.28 5.59
CA TRP A 246 5.87 -2.09 4.62
C TRP A 246 6.40 -1.50 3.32
N GLY A 247 7.12 -0.37 3.40
CA GLY A 247 7.60 0.36 2.23
C GLY A 247 8.71 -0.40 1.50
N GLU A 248 9.85 -0.56 2.15
CA GLU A 248 11.07 -1.06 1.53
C GLU A 248 11.06 -2.57 1.28
N LEU A 249 10.43 -3.34 2.19
CA LEU A 249 10.35 -4.80 2.03
C LEU A 249 9.16 -5.24 1.18
N ARG A 250 7.95 -4.73 1.45
CA ARG A 250 6.71 -5.24 0.83
C ARG A 250 6.10 -4.32 -0.21
N GLY A 251 6.59 -3.09 -0.37
CA GLY A 251 6.01 -2.12 -1.30
C GLY A 251 4.62 -1.63 -0.90
N LEU A 252 4.30 -1.63 0.39
CA LEU A 252 3.02 -1.18 0.94
C LEU A 252 3.13 0.23 1.53
N LYS A 253 2.03 0.98 1.49
CA LYS A 253 1.94 2.32 2.06
C LYS A 253 0.60 2.54 2.73
N VAL A 254 0.61 3.10 3.93
CA VAL A 254 -0.60 3.63 4.59
C VAL A 254 -1.07 4.87 3.81
N VAL A 255 -2.35 4.90 3.46
CA VAL A 255 -2.96 6.00 2.69
C VAL A 255 -3.72 6.94 3.62
N SER A 256 -4.56 6.38 4.50
CA SER A 256 -5.41 7.16 5.40
C SER A 256 -5.58 6.47 6.74
N ILE A 257 -5.71 7.27 7.80
CA ILE A 257 -6.02 6.80 9.14
C ILE A 257 -7.16 7.67 9.69
N ALA A 258 -8.23 7.03 10.13
CA ALA A 258 -9.31 7.69 10.83
C ALA A 258 -9.42 7.12 12.25
N LEU A 259 -9.00 7.91 13.24
CA LEU A 259 -9.17 7.56 14.64
C LEU A 259 -10.62 7.80 15.06
N GLY A 260 -11.29 6.77 15.58
CA GLY A 260 -12.63 6.87 16.13
C GLY A 260 -12.61 7.44 17.54
N SER A 261 -11.67 6.99 18.37
CA SER A 261 -11.52 7.47 19.74
C SER A 261 -10.10 7.33 20.24
N VAL A 262 -9.68 8.27 21.07
CA VAL A 262 -8.48 8.19 21.91
C VAL A 262 -8.92 8.37 23.35
N THR A 263 -8.70 7.37 24.18
CA THR A 263 -9.14 7.36 25.57
C THR A 263 -7.97 7.21 26.52
N LEU A 264 -8.07 7.87 27.66
CA LEU A 264 -7.13 7.77 28.78
C LEU A 264 -7.80 7.03 29.93
N PRO A 265 -7.06 6.26 30.73
CA PRO A 265 -7.50 5.83 32.04
C PRO A 265 -7.92 7.04 32.89
N GLU A 266 -8.91 6.86 33.76
CA GLU A 266 -9.43 7.95 34.59
C GLU A 266 -8.35 8.60 35.47
N GLU A 267 -7.44 7.78 36.00
CA GLU A 267 -6.30 8.23 36.81
C GLU A 267 -5.39 9.20 36.03
N ASP A 268 -5.05 8.87 34.79
CA ASP A 268 -4.21 9.69 33.92
C ASP A 268 -4.91 11.00 33.50
N ALA A 269 -6.22 10.90 33.22
CA ALA A 269 -7.03 12.07 32.90
C ALA A 269 -7.13 13.04 34.09
N GLU A 270 -7.31 12.50 35.30
CA GLU A 270 -7.30 13.31 36.52
C GLU A 270 -5.94 13.93 36.82
N LEU A 271 -4.85 13.20 36.58
CA LEU A 271 -3.48 13.71 36.76
C LEU A 271 -3.24 14.95 35.88
N ILE A 272 -3.62 14.88 34.61
CA ILE A 272 -3.53 16.02 33.68
C ILE A 272 -4.37 17.20 34.19
N LYS A 273 -5.61 16.95 34.62
CA LYS A 273 -6.48 18.02 35.18
C LYS A 273 -5.89 18.68 36.41
N LYS A 274 -5.38 17.88 37.37
CA LYS A 274 -4.74 18.40 38.59
C LYS A 274 -3.50 19.25 38.26
N ALA A 275 -2.67 18.80 37.28
CA ALA A 275 -1.50 19.57 36.84
C ALA A 275 -1.90 20.89 36.20
N GLN A 276 -2.97 20.92 35.38
CA GLN A 276 -3.51 22.14 34.79
C GLN A 276 -4.03 23.09 35.82
N HIS A 277 -4.79 22.59 36.80
CA HIS A 277 -5.29 23.43 37.93
C HIS A 277 -4.15 24.01 38.75
N ALA A 278 -3.13 23.23 39.08
CA ALA A 278 -1.98 23.71 39.80
C ALA A 278 -1.18 24.81 39.02
N ALA A 279 -1.15 24.71 37.70
CA ALA A 279 -0.52 25.70 36.85
C ALA A 279 -1.32 27.04 36.82
N ILE A 280 -2.65 26.97 36.76
CA ILE A 280 -3.55 28.15 36.82
C ILE A 280 -3.36 28.87 38.15
N LEU A 281 -3.28 28.13 39.27
CA LEU A 281 -3.08 28.70 40.60
C LEU A 281 -1.69 29.33 40.81
N ARG A 282 -0.69 28.98 39.99
CA ARG A 282 0.65 29.58 40.00
C ARG A 282 0.73 30.91 39.23
N ASP A 283 -0.26 31.22 38.40
CA ASP A 283 -0.35 32.51 37.71
C ASP A 283 -0.83 33.58 38.68
N PRO A 284 0.02 34.59 39.02
CA PRO A 284 -0.32 35.60 40.00
C PRO A 284 -1.54 36.44 39.63
N SER A 285 -1.82 36.52 38.32
CA SER A 285 -3.02 37.27 37.81
C SER A 285 -4.35 36.57 38.04
N MET A 286 -4.33 35.23 38.06
CA MET A 286 -5.53 34.41 38.28
C MET A 286 -5.69 34.01 39.75
N GLY A 287 -4.59 33.86 40.50
CA GLY A 287 -4.64 33.54 41.93
C GLY A 287 -5.28 34.65 42.79
N ALA A 288 -5.18 35.91 42.37
CA ALA A 288 -5.81 37.02 43.05
C ALA A 288 -7.35 37.06 42.88
N ALA A 289 -7.88 36.54 41.80
CA ALA A 289 -9.31 36.52 41.52
C ALA A 289 -10.08 35.42 42.30
N THR A 290 -9.41 34.36 42.73
CA THR A 290 -10.01 33.26 43.50
C THR A 290 -10.00 33.47 45.02
N LEU A 291 -9.28 34.50 45.51
CA LEU A 291 -9.22 34.85 46.95
C LEU A 291 -10.18 35.96 47.34
N VAL A 292 -10.94 36.54 46.41
CA VAL A 292 -11.86 37.67 46.61
C VAL A 292 -13.33 37.27 46.38
N GLY A 293 -13.63 36.00 46.15
CA GLY A 293 -15.01 35.47 45.96
C GLY A 293 -15.48 34.61 47.13
#